data_3e15faa99b314dbf393237857d856984
#
_entry.id   3e15faa99b314dbf393237857d856984
#
_cell.length_a   1.000
_cell.length_b   1.000
_cell.length_c   1.000
_cell.angle_alpha   90.00
_cell.angle_beta   90.00
_cell.angle_gamma   90.00
#
_symmetry.space_group_name_H-M   'P 1'
#
loop_
_entity.id
_entity.type
_entity.pdbx_description
1 polymer ?
#
loop_
_entity_poly.entity_id
_entity_poly.type
_entity_poly.pdbx_seq_one_letter_code
_entity_poly.pdbx_strand_id
1 'polypeptide(L)'
;VVGNVYFHAIAVGSQSHYALRASNYNKLGSAASAGCIRMTVADAKWLYDYAAVGSSVKIEKGNSKKPGPLGKAATIKIAESINYDPTDPSVPAATKKKDYKAGRISGYMTSKGKKVGY
;
A
#
# COMPACT_ATOMS: atom_id res chain seq x y z
N VAL A 1 17.71 -3.71 2.05
CA VAL A 1 17.71 -3.06 3.35
C VAL A 1 18.56 -3.87 4.31
N VAL A 2 19.22 -3.22 5.24
CA VAL A 2 20.17 -3.85 6.17
C VAL A 2 19.44 -4.44 7.38
N GLY A 3 19.85 -5.63 7.84
CA GLY A 3 19.26 -6.33 8.97
C GLY A 3 17.93 -6.97 8.64
N ASN A 4 16.98 -6.92 9.57
CA ASN A 4 15.65 -7.51 9.44
C ASN A 4 14.56 -6.49 9.04
N VAL A 5 14.95 -5.38 8.42
CA VAL A 5 14.03 -4.34 7.93
C VAL A 5 13.85 -4.50 6.43
N TYR A 6 12.59 -4.64 6.00
CA TYR A 6 12.23 -4.87 4.60
C TYR A 6 11.15 -3.89 4.15
N PHE A 7 11.14 -3.60 2.85
CA PHE A 7 9.98 -3.04 2.17
C PHE A 7 9.07 -4.19 1.75
N HIS A 8 7.81 -4.16 2.15
CA HIS A 8 6.88 -5.23 1.80
C HIS A 8 5.42 -4.76 1.82
N ALA A 9 4.57 -5.48 1.09
CA ALA A 9 3.13 -5.33 1.20
C ALA A 9 2.65 -5.83 2.57
N ILE A 10 1.38 -5.59 2.91
CA ILE A 10 0.80 -6.11 4.16
C ILE A 10 0.89 -7.64 4.17
N ALA A 11 1.46 -8.18 5.23
CA ALA A 11 1.58 -9.62 5.42
C ALA A 11 0.19 -10.28 5.51
N VAL A 12 0.07 -11.42 4.85
CA VAL A 12 -1.15 -12.23 4.83
C VAL A 12 -0.86 -13.63 5.37
N GLY A 13 -1.88 -14.29 5.89
CA GLY A 13 -1.72 -15.59 6.54
C GLY A 13 -1.53 -16.77 5.57
N SER A 14 -1.63 -16.54 4.26
CA SER A 14 -1.44 -17.55 3.22
C SER A 14 -0.94 -16.91 1.93
N GLN A 15 -0.64 -17.71 0.91
CA GLN A 15 -0.21 -17.22 -0.41
C GLN A 15 -1.35 -16.68 -1.29
N SER A 16 -2.55 -16.54 -0.74
CA SER A 16 -3.71 -16.00 -1.46
C SER A 16 -3.76 -14.48 -1.35
N HIS A 17 -4.03 -13.80 -2.46
CA HIS A 17 -4.32 -12.36 -2.45
C HIS A 17 -5.69 -12.01 -1.83
N TYR A 18 -6.48 -13.00 -1.45
CA TYR A 18 -7.74 -12.86 -0.70
C TYR A 18 -7.60 -13.18 0.80
N ALA A 19 -6.40 -13.26 1.34
CA ALA A 19 -6.15 -13.53 2.75
C ALA A 19 -5.79 -12.29 3.58
N LEU A 20 -6.00 -11.09 3.04
CA LEU A 20 -5.72 -9.83 3.70
C LEU A 20 -6.76 -9.54 4.80
N ARG A 21 -6.28 -9.02 5.92
CA ARG A 21 -7.15 -8.46 6.97
C ARG A 21 -7.27 -6.95 6.80
N ALA A 22 -8.49 -6.45 6.68
CA ALA A 22 -8.77 -5.03 6.53
C ALA A 22 -8.18 -4.19 7.67
N SER A 23 -8.24 -4.68 8.91
CA SER A 23 -7.67 -4.00 10.08
C SER A 23 -6.15 -3.76 9.94
N ASN A 24 -5.41 -4.69 9.35
CA ASN A 24 -3.99 -4.53 9.10
C ASN A 24 -3.73 -3.56 7.94
N TYR A 25 -4.49 -3.67 6.88
CA TYR A 25 -4.39 -2.79 5.72
C TYR A 25 -4.67 -1.32 6.09
N ASN A 26 -5.70 -1.08 6.87
CA ASN A 26 -6.11 0.26 7.28
C ASN A 26 -5.12 0.96 8.23
N LYS A 27 -4.10 0.26 8.71
CA LYS A 27 -2.98 0.84 9.45
C LYS A 27 -1.87 1.42 8.56
N LEU A 28 -1.95 1.24 7.24
CA LEU A 28 -0.99 1.87 6.32
C LEU A 28 -0.95 3.39 6.54
N GLY A 29 0.26 3.94 6.54
CA GLY A 29 0.50 5.35 6.83
C GLY A 29 0.63 5.70 8.31
N SER A 30 0.60 4.70 9.19
CA SER A 30 0.85 4.83 10.62
C SER A 30 2.00 3.93 11.07
N ALA A 31 2.57 4.19 12.24
CA ALA A 31 3.61 3.35 12.85
C ALA A 31 2.97 2.06 13.37
N ALA A 32 3.03 0.99 12.60
CA ALA A 32 2.34 -0.27 12.88
C ALA A 32 3.27 -1.50 12.81
N SER A 33 4.56 -1.32 12.56
CA SER A 33 5.54 -2.40 12.49
C SER A 33 6.69 -2.18 13.47
N ALA A 34 7.45 -3.25 13.74
CA ALA A 34 8.65 -3.17 14.57
C ALA A 34 9.88 -2.60 13.82
N GLY A 35 9.75 -2.26 12.55
CA GLY A 35 10.84 -1.71 11.74
C GLY A 35 10.61 -1.75 10.25
N CYS A 36 9.92 -2.75 9.73
CA CYS A 36 9.67 -2.90 8.29
C CYS A 36 8.80 -1.76 7.74
N ILE A 37 9.02 -1.41 6.49
CA ILE A 37 8.26 -0.39 5.78
C ILE A 37 7.15 -1.08 5.00
N ARG A 38 5.92 -0.89 5.46
CA ARG A 38 4.72 -1.46 4.84
C ARG A 38 4.17 -0.53 3.77
N MET A 39 3.70 -1.12 2.69
CA MET A 39 3.18 -0.39 1.52
C MET A 39 2.04 -1.15 0.87
N THR A 40 1.41 -0.53 -0.13
CA THR A 40 0.43 -1.24 -0.96
C THR A 40 1.11 -2.27 -1.85
N VAL A 41 0.35 -3.23 -2.36
CA VAL A 41 0.87 -4.21 -3.33
C VAL A 41 1.39 -3.50 -4.59
N ALA A 42 0.70 -2.48 -5.08
CA ALA A 42 1.15 -1.72 -6.24
C ALA A 42 2.50 -1.05 -6.01
N ASP A 43 2.71 -0.45 -4.84
CA ASP A 43 3.98 0.21 -4.51
C ASP A 43 5.10 -0.82 -4.31
N ALA A 44 4.82 -1.94 -3.66
CA ALA A 44 5.77 -3.03 -3.47
C ALA A 44 6.20 -3.62 -4.83
N LYS A 45 5.24 -3.82 -5.73
CA LYS A 45 5.52 -4.29 -7.10
C LYS A 45 6.35 -3.28 -7.88
N TRP A 46 6.01 -2.00 -7.80
CA TRP A 46 6.78 -0.94 -8.46
C TRP A 46 8.22 -0.92 -7.97
N LEU A 47 8.41 -0.99 -6.64
CA LEU A 47 9.74 -1.00 -6.05
C LEU A 47 10.55 -2.22 -6.51
N TYR A 48 9.92 -3.40 -6.53
CA TYR A 48 10.55 -4.63 -7.01
C TYR A 48 10.96 -4.55 -8.49
N ASP A 49 10.10 -3.97 -9.33
CA ASP A 49 10.33 -3.91 -10.78
C ASP A 49 11.38 -2.86 -11.17
N TYR A 50 11.50 -1.75 -10.41
CA TYR A 50 12.31 -0.60 -10.81
C TYR A 50 13.51 -0.30 -9.92
N ALA A 51 13.54 -0.75 -8.67
CA ALA A 51 14.68 -0.55 -7.79
C ALA A 51 15.68 -1.70 -7.93
N ALA A 52 16.85 -1.41 -8.45
CA ALA A 52 17.93 -2.39 -8.54
C ALA A 52 18.52 -2.70 -7.16
N VAL A 53 19.05 -3.92 -7.00
CA VAL A 53 19.85 -4.28 -5.82
C VAL A 53 21.05 -3.33 -5.72
N GLY A 54 21.29 -2.78 -4.54
CA GLY A 54 22.32 -1.77 -4.31
C GLY A 54 21.84 -0.33 -4.44
N SER A 55 20.55 -0.10 -4.80
CA SER A 55 19.96 1.24 -4.80
C SER A 55 20.05 1.88 -3.42
N SER A 56 20.38 3.17 -3.38
CA SER A 56 20.44 3.93 -2.14
C SER A 56 19.04 4.21 -1.60
N VAL A 57 18.88 4.06 -0.29
CA VAL A 57 17.65 4.42 0.44
C VAL A 57 17.99 5.51 1.43
N LYS A 58 17.28 6.64 1.36
CA LYS A 58 17.41 7.73 2.32
C LYS A 58 16.09 7.87 3.08
N ILE A 59 16.15 7.71 4.40
CA ILE A 59 15.00 7.88 5.28
C ILE A 59 15.18 9.22 6.01
N GLU A 60 14.26 10.13 5.77
CA GLU A 60 14.27 11.46 6.35
C GLU A 60 13.06 11.66 7.27
N LYS A 61 13.27 12.42 8.34
CA LYS A 61 12.18 12.81 9.22
C LYS A 61 11.44 14.00 8.62
N GLY A 62 10.20 13.77 8.21
CA GLY A 62 9.27 14.83 7.84
C GLY A 62 8.43 15.31 9.01
N ASN A 63 7.64 16.35 8.79
CA ASN A 63 6.61 16.82 9.71
C ASN A 63 5.36 17.28 8.95
N SER A 64 4.31 17.69 9.65
CA SER A 64 3.05 18.12 9.04
C SER A 64 3.19 19.36 8.12
N LYS A 65 4.18 20.19 8.34
CA LYS A 65 4.45 21.39 7.52
C LYS A 65 5.40 21.09 6.34
N LYS A 66 6.29 20.10 6.50
CA LYS A 66 7.25 19.66 5.48
C LYS A 66 7.30 18.14 5.43
N PRO A 67 6.27 17.51 4.85
CA PRO A 67 6.18 16.04 4.82
C PRO A 67 7.12 15.38 3.79
N GLY A 68 7.88 16.16 3.06
CA GLY A 68 8.76 15.70 1.99
C GLY A 68 8.26 16.12 0.60
N PRO A 69 9.05 15.86 -0.47
CA PRO A 69 8.74 16.35 -1.82
C PRO A 69 7.40 15.88 -2.39
N LEU A 70 6.95 14.69 -2.00
CA LEU A 70 5.70 14.11 -2.49
C LEU A 70 4.52 14.30 -1.52
N GLY A 71 4.76 14.92 -0.37
CA GLY A 71 3.75 15.08 0.66
C GLY A 71 3.41 13.76 1.37
N LYS A 72 2.35 13.79 2.18
CA LYS A 72 1.84 12.59 2.84
C LYS A 72 1.08 11.75 1.82
N ALA A 73 1.40 10.46 1.74
CA ALA A 73 0.67 9.53 0.89
C ALA A 73 -0.82 9.49 1.27
N ALA A 74 -1.68 9.46 0.26
CA ALA A 74 -3.10 9.24 0.48
C ALA A 74 -3.32 7.83 1.06
N THR A 75 -4.13 7.75 2.11
CA THR A 75 -4.49 6.46 2.70
C THR A 75 -5.72 5.90 2.02
N ILE A 76 -5.61 4.66 1.55
CA ILE A 76 -6.75 3.89 1.08
C ILE A 76 -7.36 3.22 2.31
N LYS A 77 -8.67 3.30 2.45
CA LYS A 77 -9.42 2.59 3.48
C LYS A 77 -10.30 1.53 2.85
N ILE A 78 -10.38 0.39 3.50
CA ILE A 78 -11.22 -0.72 3.06
C ILE A 78 -12.15 -1.14 4.20
N ALA A 79 -13.36 -1.61 3.84
CA ALA A 79 -14.32 -2.15 4.79
C ALA A 79 -13.83 -3.49 5.36
N GLU A 80 -14.31 -3.88 6.53
CA GLU A 80 -13.93 -5.16 7.17
C GLU A 80 -14.23 -6.39 6.32
N SER A 81 -15.24 -6.30 5.46
CA SER A 81 -15.62 -7.37 4.53
C SER A 81 -14.63 -7.55 3.36
N ILE A 82 -13.73 -6.60 3.15
CA ILE A 82 -12.73 -6.67 2.09
C ILE A 82 -11.51 -7.46 2.57
N ASN A 83 -11.12 -8.45 1.79
CA ASN A 83 -10.02 -9.37 2.09
C ASN A 83 -8.89 -9.32 1.07
N TYR A 84 -8.79 -8.23 0.30
CA TYR A 84 -7.75 -8.03 -0.70
C TYR A 84 -7.26 -6.58 -0.70
N ASP A 85 -6.04 -6.36 -1.21
CA ASP A 85 -5.51 -5.02 -1.45
C ASP A 85 -6.11 -4.47 -2.76
N PRO A 86 -6.83 -3.33 -2.72
CA PRO A 86 -7.40 -2.74 -3.92
C PRO A 86 -6.39 -2.39 -5.01
N THR A 87 -5.13 -2.25 -4.66
CA THR A 87 -4.05 -1.95 -5.62
C THR A 87 -3.42 -3.19 -6.23
N ASP A 88 -3.78 -4.40 -5.75
CA ASP A 88 -3.23 -5.66 -6.25
C ASP A 88 -3.70 -5.92 -7.69
N PRO A 89 -2.77 -5.99 -8.66
CA PRO A 89 -3.13 -6.25 -10.05
C PRO A 89 -3.68 -7.65 -10.29
N SER A 90 -3.46 -8.59 -9.35
CA SER A 90 -3.99 -9.95 -9.42
C SER A 90 -5.49 -10.03 -9.13
N VAL A 91 -6.07 -9.02 -8.48
CA VAL A 91 -7.50 -8.97 -8.22
C VAL A 91 -8.24 -8.44 -9.44
N PRO A 92 -9.29 -9.12 -9.91
CA PRO A 92 -10.03 -8.69 -11.11
C PRO A 92 -10.59 -7.27 -10.99
N ALA A 93 -10.46 -6.50 -12.06
CA ALA A 93 -10.96 -5.13 -12.12
C ALA A 93 -12.48 -5.02 -11.85
N ALA A 94 -13.25 -6.02 -12.31
CA ALA A 94 -14.70 -6.08 -12.07
C ALA A 94 -15.03 -6.17 -10.57
N THR A 95 -14.27 -6.95 -9.81
CA THR A 95 -14.42 -7.08 -8.35
C THR A 95 -14.15 -5.75 -7.66
N LYS A 96 -13.06 -5.09 -7.99
CA LYS A 96 -12.69 -3.78 -7.45
C LYS A 96 -13.75 -2.72 -7.76
N LYS A 97 -14.23 -2.68 -8.99
CA LYS A 97 -15.26 -1.74 -9.44
C LYS A 97 -16.56 -1.91 -8.68
N LYS A 98 -16.98 -3.16 -8.47
CA LYS A 98 -18.16 -3.49 -7.67
C LYS A 98 -18.03 -2.98 -6.24
N ASP A 99 -16.90 -3.25 -5.59
CA ASP A 99 -16.66 -2.86 -4.20
C ASP A 99 -16.48 -1.34 -4.06
N TYR A 100 -15.87 -0.69 -5.05
CA TYR A 100 -15.76 0.76 -5.08
C TYR A 100 -17.12 1.45 -5.20
N LYS A 101 -17.98 0.97 -6.11
CA LYS A 101 -19.35 1.49 -6.25
C LYS A 101 -20.19 1.27 -5.00
N ALA A 102 -19.96 0.19 -4.28
CA ALA A 102 -20.66 -0.11 -3.02
C ALA A 102 -20.07 0.66 -1.82
N GLY A 103 -19.02 1.47 -2.01
CA GLY A 103 -18.38 2.23 -0.94
C GLY A 103 -17.52 1.40 0.00
N ARG A 104 -17.18 0.16 -0.36
CA ARG A 104 -16.35 -0.73 0.48
C ARG A 104 -14.87 -0.48 0.35
N ILE A 105 -14.41 0.10 -0.75
CA ILE A 105 -13.04 0.53 -0.97
C ILE A 105 -13.02 1.96 -1.48
N SER A 106 -11.98 2.73 -1.15
CA SER A 106 -11.77 4.07 -1.68
C SER A 106 -10.84 4.05 -2.89
N GLY A 107 -10.88 5.10 -3.72
CA GLY A 107 -9.88 5.30 -4.76
C GLY A 107 -8.49 5.57 -4.18
N TYR A 108 -7.47 5.35 -4.96
CA TYR A 108 -6.08 5.60 -4.57
C TYR A 108 -5.40 6.60 -5.50
N MET A 109 -4.28 7.17 -5.03
CA MET A 109 -3.46 8.07 -5.83
C MET A 109 -2.31 7.30 -6.47
N THR A 110 -2.12 7.50 -7.75
CA THR A 110 -0.93 6.98 -8.44
C THR A 110 0.31 7.81 -8.05
N SER A 111 1.50 7.29 -8.35
CA SER A 111 2.77 8.01 -8.19
C SER A 111 2.81 9.34 -8.96
N LYS A 112 1.96 9.50 -9.98
CA LYS A 112 1.79 10.75 -10.75
C LYS A 112 0.73 11.69 -10.16
N GLY A 113 0.21 11.39 -8.98
CA GLY A 113 -0.80 12.21 -8.32
C GLY A 113 -2.21 12.12 -8.91
N LYS A 114 -2.45 11.20 -9.83
CA LYS A 114 -3.77 11.00 -10.42
C LYS A 114 -4.63 10.12 -9.50
N LYS A 115 -5.81 10.60 -9.14
CA LYS A 115 -6.79 9.79 -8.42
C LYS A 115 -7.37 8.73 -9.36
N VAL A 116 -7.32 7.47 -8.92
CA VAL A 116 -7.86 6.34 -9.66
C VAL A 116 -9.11 5.85 -8.96
N GLY A 117 -10.22 5.83 -9.71
CA GLY A 117 -11.40 5.05 -9.38
C GLY A 117 -11.37 3.74 -10.17
N TYR A 118 -12.00 2.75 -9.66
CA TYR A 118 -12.03 1.43 -10.28
C TYR A 118 -13.14 1.28 -11.30
#